data_26e042612feca6453532d1a4cad25a4b
#
_entry.id   26e042612feca6453532d1a4cad25a4b
#
_cell.length_a   1.000
_cell.length_b   1.000
_cell.length_c   1.000
_cell.angle_alpha   90.00
_cell.angle_beta   90.00
_cell.angle_gamma   90.00
#
_symmetry.space_group_name_H-M   'P 1'
#
loop_
_entity.id
_entity.type
_entity.pdbx_description
1 polymer ?
#
loop_
_entity_poly.entity_id
_entity_poly.type
_entity_poly.pdbx_seq_one_letter_code
_entity_poly.pdbx_strand_id
1 'polypeptide(L)'
;MAKKSLAKKAPKETSKKAASKAPAPFDAKNLAHTAIFEHAEKRDHVGSFISVEFDDENRVATYLFNANLAGYKGWRWCVTIAKVDADATPTVCDLVVLPGPDALLAPEWIPYRDRILPGDVGVGDIVPSSLDDARLVPGQ
;
A
#
# COMPACT_ATOMS: atom_id res chain seq x y z
N MET A 1 -13.24 41.18 54.34
CA MET A 1 -12.07 40.41 53.91
C MET A 1 -12.38 39.79 52.53
N ALA A 2 -11.89 40.42 51.46
CA ALA A 2 -12.16 40.00 50.09
C ALA A 2 -10.96 39.22 49.56
N LYS A 3 -11.14 37.95 49.20
CA LYS A 3 -10.12 37.13 48.52
C LYS A 3 -10.20 37.34 47.02
N LYS A 4 -9.15 37.96 46.45
CA LYS A 4 -8.95 38.25 45.05
C LYS A 4 -8.40 36.98 44.35
N SER A 5 -9.21 36.34 43.52
CA SER A 5 -8.79 35.20 42.69
C SER A 5 -8.05 35.70 41.44
N LEU A 6 -6.77 35.34 41.33
CA LEU A 6 -5.98 35.59 40.12
C LEU A 6 -6.23 34.47 39.10
N ALA A 7 -6.98 34.80 38.05
CA ALA A 7 -7.08 33.94 36.87
C ALA A 7 -5.81 34.05 36.01
N LYS A 8 -5.02 32.98 35.95
CA LYS A 8 -3.82 32.85 35.13
C LYS A 8 -4.23 32.57 33.68
N LYS A 9 -4.12 33.60 32.84
CA LYS A 9 -4.40 33.55 31.42
C LYS A 9 -3.26 32.83 30.71
N ALA A 10 -3.49 31.60 30.16
CA ALA A 10 -2.55 30.89 29.33
C ALA A 10 -2.41 31.58 27.96
N PRO A 11 -1.19 31.67 27.37
CA PRO A 11 -1.01 32.23 26.05
C PRO A 11 -1.52 31.22 25.00
N LYS A 12 -2.43 31.69 24.17
CA LYS A 12 -2.97 30.98 23.01
C LYS A 12 -1.96 31.11 21.88
N GLU A 13 -1.06 30.14 21.71
CA GLU A 13 -0.24 30.03 20.53
C GLU A 13 -1.11 29.69 19.33
N THR A 14 -1.51 30.69 18.59
CA THR A 14 -2.02 30.55 17.24
C THR A 14 -0.81 30.41 16.30
N SER A 15 -0.33 29.21 16.09
CA SER A 15 0.54 28.95 14.94
C SER A 15 -0.30 29.12 13.68
N LYS A 16 -0.20 30.27 13.03
CA LYS A 16 -0.63 30.48 11.66
C LYS A 16 0.25 29.57 10.79
N LYS A 17 -0.25 28.35 10.49
CA LYS A 17 0.29 27.52 9.43
C LYS A 17 0.10 28.32 8.14
N ALA A 18 1.17 28.91 7.62
CA ALA A 18 1.15 29.55 6.31
C ALA A 18 0.69 28.46 5.32
N ALA A 19 -0.41 28.72 4.64
CA ALA A 19 -0.87 27.86 3.56
C ALA A 19 0.20 27.92 2.46
N SER A 20 1.08 26.93 2.39
CA SER A 20 2.05 26.82 1.33
C SER A 20 1.28 26.57 0.03
N LYS A 21 1.58 27.34 -1.00
CA LYS A 21 0.98 27.20 -2.34
C LYS A 21 1.33 25.80 -2.84
N ALA A 22 0.33 25.05 -3.31
CA ALA A 22 0.54 23.75 -3.91
C ALA A 22 1.58 23.84 -5.04
N PRO A 23 2.57 22.92 -5.09
CA PRO A 23 3.57 22.91 -6.13
C PRO A 23 2.95 22.61 -7.49
N ALA A 24 3.61 23.07 -8.58
CA ALA A 24 3.31 22.58 -9.91
C ALA A 24 3.74 21.11 -10.03
N PRO A 25 3.17 20.33 -10.98
CA PRO A 25 3.66 18.99 -11.27
C PRO A 25 5.19 19.01 -11.47
N PHE A 26 5.89 18.10 -10.80
CA PHE A 26 7.35 18.05 -10.81
C PHE A 26 7.85 16.76 -11.46
N ASP A 27 9.00 16.81 -12.12
CA ASP A 27 9.63 15.64 -12.71
C ASP A 27 10.69 15.08 -11.75
N ALA A 28 10.43 13.90 -11.19
CA ALA A 28 11.35 13.16 -10.35
C ALA A 28 11.57 11.72 -10.88
N LYS A 29 11.34 11.50 -12.18
CA LYS A 29 11.46 10.17 -12.80
C LYS A 29 12.85 9.55 -12.59
N ASN A 30 13.91 10.35 -12.68
CA ASN A 30 15.27 9.85 -12.47
C ASN A 30 15.49 9.43 -11.02
N LEU A 31 14.94 10.17 -10.06
CA LEU A 31 14.99 9.82 -8.64
C LEU A 31 14.25 8.50 -8.38
N ALA A 32 13.04 8.35 -8.93
CA ALA A 32 12.26 7.11 -8.85
C ALA A 32 13.03 5.92 -9.43
N HIS A 33 13.61 6.08 -10.61
CA HIS A 33 14.39 5.05 -11.28
C HIS A 33 15.65 4.64 -10.49
N THR A 34 16.36 5.60 -9.93
CA THR A 34 17.52 5.35 -9.06
C THR A 34 17.11 4.56 -7.82
N ALA A 35 16.01 4.97 -7.16
CA ALA A 35 15.50 4.27 -5.99
C ALA A 35 15.16 2.80 -6.27
N ILE A 36 14.56 2.50 -7.44
CA ILE A 36 14.29 1.12 -7.83
C ILE A 36 15.59 0.35 -8.02
N PHE A 37 16.59 0.93 -8.70
CA PHE A 37 17.88 0.26 -8.94
C PHE A 37 18.66 -0.05 -7.66
N GLU A 38 18.54 0.78 -6.64
CA GLU A 38 19.16 0.54 -5.34
C GLU A 38 18.53 -0.64 -4.59
N HIS A 39 17.24 -0.93 -4.84
CA HIS A 39 16.49 -2.01 -4.18
C HIS A 39 16.38 -3.28 -5.03
N ALA A 40 16.44 -3.17 -6.35
CA ALA A 40 16.35 -4.32 -7.24
C ALA A 40 17.63 -5.17 -7.17
N GLU A 41 17.48 -6.48 -6.98
CA GLU A 41 18.63 -7.42 -6.99
C GLU A 41 19.42 -7.38 -8.30
N LYS A 42 18.74 -7.16 -9.42
CA LYS A 42 19.32 -7.06 -10.76
C LYS A 42 18.71 -5.90 -11.51
N ARG A 43 19.52 -5.23 -12.32
CA ARG A 43 19.06 -4.13 -13.18
C ARG A 43 17.99 -4.55 -14.17
N ASP A 44 18.02 -5.79 -14.64
CA ASP A 44 17.05 -6.34 -15.59
C ASP A 44 15.65 -6.51 -14.99
N HIS A 45 15.53 -6.47 -13.65
CA HIS A 45 14.24 -6.50 -12.95
C HIS A 45 13.45 -5.21 -13.09
N VAL A 46 14.09 -4.14 -13.56
CA VAL A 46 13.48 -2.82 -13.76
C VAL A 46 13.13 -2.66 -15.24
N GLY A 47 11.86 -2.60 -15.53
CA GLY A 47 11.37 -2.44 -16.89
C GLY A 47 11.15 -0.98 -17.27
N SER A 48 10.42 -0.77 -18.36
CA SER A 48 10.12 0.57 -18.89
C SER A 48 9.19 1.38 -17.99
N PHE A 49 9.34 2.69 -18.03
CA PHE A 49 8.41 3.64 -17.42
C PHE A 49 7.02 3.51 -18.05
N ILE A 50 5.97 3.55 -17.22
CA ILE A 50 4.58 3.46 -17.64
C ILE A 50 3.91 4.82 -17.57
N SER A 51 3.78 5.37 -16.35
CA SER A 51 3.07 6.63 -16.10
C SER A 51 3.50 7.27 -14.79
N VAL A 52 3.06 8.49 -14.59
CA VAL A 52 3.12 9.19 -13.31
C VAL A 52 1.72 9.69 -12.96
N GLU A 53 1.33 9.51 -11.72
CA GLU A 53 0.08 9.98 -11.16
C GLU A 53 0.37 10.97 -10.04
N PHE A 54 -0.28 12.13 -10.06
CA PHE A 54 -0.15 13.16 -9.04
C PHE A 54 -1.40 13.17 -8.17
N ASP A 55 -1.23 13.52 -6.89
CA ASP A 55 -2.35 13.87 -6.02
C ASP A 55 -2.97 15.22 -6.44
N ASP A 56 -4.13 15.56 -5.86
CA ASP A 56 -4.87 16.78 -6.19
C ASP A 56 -4.09 18.08 -5.92
N GLU A 57 -3.10 18.02 -5.01
CA GLU A 57 -2.27 19.16 -4.64
C GLU A 57 -0.89 19.15 -5.32
N ASN A 58 -0.59 18.17 -6.17
CA ASN A 58 0.72 17.91 -6.78
C ASN A 58 1.88 17.81 -5.77
N ARG A 59 1.58 17.40 -4.54
CA ARG A 59 2.59 17.21 -3.50
C ARG A 59 3.16 15.81 -3.48
N VAL A 60 2.38 14.86 -3.97
CA VAL A 60 2.75 13.45 -4.07
C VAL A 60 2.63 13.00 -5.52
N ALA A 61 3.64 12.31 -6.00
CA ALA A 61 3.70 11.73 -7.33
C ALA A 61 4.02 10.23 -7.21
N THR A 62 3.22 9.39 -7.82
CA THR A 62 3.47 7.94 -7.92
C THR A 62 3.96 7.63 -9.32
N TYR A 63 5.21 7.19 -9.42
CA TYR A 63 5.86 6.77 -10.65
C TYR A 63 5.73 5.27 -10.82
N LEU A 64 5.20 4.84 -11.97
CA LEU A 64 4.96 3.44 -12.31
C LEU A 64 5.96 2.95 -13.36
N PHE A 65 6.60 1.81 -13.09
CA PHE A 65 7.50 1.12 -14.03
C PHE A 65 7.11 -0.35 -14.13
N ASN A 66 7.37 -0.98 -15.27
CA ASN A 66 7.18 -2.41 -15.40
C ASN A 66 8.16 -3.18 -14.49
N ALA A 67 7.67 -4.23 -13.83
CA ALA A 67 8.52 -5.13 -13.07
C ALA A 67 8.81 -6.39 -13.91
N ASN A 68 10.09 -6.65 -14.18
CA ASN A 68 10.54 -7.83 -14.90
C ASN A 68 11.01 -8.91 -13.90
N LEU A 69 10.22 -9.15 -12.86
CA LEU A 69 10.52 -10.12 -11.83
C LEU A 69 10.00 -11.50 -12.23
N ALA A 70 10.80 -12.54 -12.02
CA ALA A 70 10.38 -13.91 -12.28
C ALA A 70 9.18 -14.29 -11.41
N GLY A 71 8.11 -14.79 -12.03
CA GLY A 71 6.86 -15.11 -11.34
C GLY A 71 5.88 -13.93 -11.14
N TYR A 72 6.31 -12.71 -11.42
CA TYR A 72 5.48 -11.49 -11.23
C TYR A 72 5.09 -10.86 -12.57
N LYS A 73 4.60 -11.67 -13.51
CA LYS A 73 4.13 -11.17 -14.80
C LYS A 73 2.98 -10.16 -14.63
N GLY A 74 3.11 -9.00 -15.26
CA GLY A 74 2.12 -7.92 -15.19
C GLY A 74 2.17 -7.07 -13.93
N TRP A 75 3.12 -7.31 -13.03
CA TRP A 75 3.35 -6.48 -11.86
C TRP A 75 4.17 -5.24 -12.20
N ARG A 76 4.09 -4.22 -11.34
CA ARG A 76 4.69 -2.90 -11.55
C ARG A 76 5.43 -2.43 -10.32
N TRP A 77 6.57 -1.80 -10.52
CA TRP A 77 7.21 -0.99 -9.49
C TRP A 77 6.44 0.31 -9.34
N CYS A 78 6.07 0.64 -8.11
CA CYS A 78 5.40 1.88 -7.74
C CYS A 78 6.30 2.64 -6.77
N VAL A 79 6.74 3.83 -7.18
CA VAL A 79 7.58 4.70 -6.36
C VAL A 79 6.81 5.97 -6.03
N THR A 80 6.54 6.16 -4.76
CA THR A 80 5.87 7.36 -4.26
C THR A 80 6.89 8.38 -3.82
N ILE A 81 6.83 9.56 -4.42
CA ILE A 81 7.74 10.68 -4.17
C ILE A 81 6.91 11.87 -3.69
N ALA A 82 7.33 12.47 -2.58
CA ALA A 82 6.66 13.65 -2.04
C ALA A 82 7.55 14.89 -2.15
N LYS A 83 6.87 16.04 -2.28
CA LYS A 83 7.45 17.37 -2.28
C LYS A 83 6.61 18.29 -1.38
N VAL A 84 7.21 18.81 -0.31
CA VAL A 84 6.47 19.57 0.71
C VAL A 84 5.92 20.88 0.15
N ASP A 85 6.72 21.58 -0.66
CA ASP A 85 6.37 22.85 -1.31
C ASP A 85 7.09 22.99 -2.66
N ALA A 86 6.87 24.11 -3.36
CA ALA A 86 7.40 24.36 -4.70
C ALA A 86 8.93 24.37 -4.75
N ASP A 87 9.61 24.78 -3.68
CA ASP A 87 11.06 24.93 -3.62
C ASP A 87 11.76 23.74 -2.94
N ALA A 88 10.98 22.84 -2.33
CA ALA A 88 11.53 21.69 -1.64
C ALA A 88 12.13 20.66 -2.60
N THR A 89 13.14 19.94 -2.13
CA THR A 89 13.69 18.79 -2.86
C THR A 89 12.73 17.61 -2.77
N PRO A 90 12.39 16.94 -3.89
CA PRO A 90 11.59 15.73 -3.87
C PRO A 90 12.27 14.60 -3.08
N THR A 91 11.52 13.86 -2.29
CA THR A 91 12.01 12.73 -1.50
C THR A 91 11.20 11.48 -1.78
N VAL A 92 11.87 10.32 -1.84
CA VAL A 92 11.20 9.02 -1.96
C VAL A 92 10.57 8.68 -0.62
N CYS A 93 9.26 8.41 -0.64
CA CYS A 93 8.48 8.05 0.55
C CYS A 93 8.24 6.55 0.64
N ASP A 94 7.99 5.91 -0.51
CA ASP A 94 7.65 4.50 -0.56
C ASP A 94 8.09 3.88 -1.88
N LEU A 95 8.41 2.58 -1.85
CA LEU A 95 8.78 1.79 -3.01
C LEU A 95 8.19 0.39 -2.83
N VAL A 96 7.23 0.03 -3.67
CA VAL A 96 6.51 -1.23 -3.59
C VAL A 96 6.32 -1.84 -4.97
N VAL A 97 6.05 -3.15 -5.01
CA VAL A 97 5.62 -3.84 -6.24
C VAL A 97 4.14 -4.15 -6.12
N LEU A 98 3.34 -3.60 -7.02
CA LEU A 98 1.89 -3.76 -7.04
C LEU A 98 1.42 -4.47 -8.33
N PRO A 99 0.32 -5.21 -8.26
CA PRO A 99 -0.24 -5.85 -9.45
C PRO A 99 -0.78 -4.80 -10.43
N GLY A 100 -0.45 -4.99 -11.70
CA GLY A 100 -1.09 -4.27 -12.80
C GLY A 100 -2.37 -4.97 -13.29
N PRO A 101 -3.04 -4.42 -14.31
CA PRO A 101 -4.29 -4.99 -14.83
C PRO A 101 -4.13 -6.40 -15.41
N ASP A 102 -2.93 -6.75 -15.89
CA ASP A 102 -2.63 -8.06 -16.47
C ASP A 102 -1.87 -8.98 -15.49
N ALA A 103 -1.85 -8.63 -14.22
CA ALA A 103 -1.15 -9.40 -13.20
C ALA A 103 -1.92 -10.67 -12.85
N LEU A 104 -1.20 -11.80 -12.78
CA LEU A 104 -1.76 -13.02 -12.23
C LEU A 104 -1.84 -12.86 -10.70
N LEU A 105 -3.07 -12.85 -10.20
CA LEU A 105 -3.36 -12.79 -8.76
C LEU A 105 -3.77 -14.18 -8.26
N ALA A 106 -3.53 -14.41 -6.97
CA ALA A 106 -4.10 -15.57 -6.31
C ALA A 106 -5.64 -15.52 -6.41
N PRO A 107 -6.31 -16.68 -6.56
CA PRO A 107 -7.76 -16.74 -6.51
C PRO A 107 -8.28 -16.19 -5.18
N GLU A 108 -9.55 -15.76 -5.18
CA GLU A 108 -10.20 -15.27 -3.97
C GLU A 108 -10.12 -16.34 -2.85
N TRP A 109 -9.92 -15.89 -1.62
CA TRP A 109 -9.80 -16.80 -0.50
C TRP A 109 -11.14 -17.51 -0.25
N ILE A 110 -11.08 -18.84 -0.22
CA ILE A 110 -12.22 -19.70 0.11
C ILE A 110 -11.88 -20.42 1.42
N PRO A 111 -12.85 -20.53 2.37
CA PRO A 111 -12.65 -21.29 3.60
C PRO A 111 -12.14 -22.71 3.33
N TYR A 112 -11.28 -23.24 4.20
CA TYR A 112 -10.66 -24.55 4.00
C TYR A 112 -11.69 -25.66 3.77
N ARG A 113 -12.77 -25.69 4.55
CA ARG A 113 -13.87 -26.66 4.42
C ARG A 113 -14.50 -26.69 3.03
N ASP A 114 -14.53 -25.53 2.35
CA ASP A 114 -15.18 -25.39 1.04
C ASP A 114 -14.20 -25.66 -0.12
N ARG A 115 -12.89 -25.78 0.20
CA ARG A 115 -11.81 -26.10 -0.76
C ARG A 115 -11.43 -27.57 -0.80
N ILE A 116 -11.83 -28.34 0.23
CA ILE A 116 -11.44 -29.75 0.33
C ILE A 116 -12.12 -30.54 -0.78
N LEU A 117 -11.33 -31.24 -1.57
CA LEU A 117 -11.81 -32.19 -2.56
C LEU A 117 -11.74 -33.62 -2.01
N PRO A 118 -12.55 -34.55 -2.53
CA PRO A 118 -12.56 -35.95 -2.05
C PRO A 118 -11.19 -36.63 -2.07
N GLY A 119 -10.25 -36.20 -2.94
CA GLY A 119 -8.89 -36.73 -3.02
C GLY A 119 -7.90 -36.11 -2.06
N ASP A 120 -8.25 -35.01 -1.38
CA ASP A 120 -7.36 -34.31 -0.45
C ASP A 120 -7.41 -34.88 0.96
N VAL A 121 -8.36 -35.76 1.24
CA VAL A 121 -8.62 -36.32 2.56
C VAL A 121 -8.10 -37.74 2.64
N GLY A 122 -7.18 -38.01 3.54
CA GLY A 122 -6.63 -39.34 3.84
C GLY A 122 -7.47 -40.11 4.84
N VAL A 123 -7.10 -41.38 5.05
CA VAL A 123 -7.72 -42.21 6.09
C VAL A 123 -7.35 -41.67 7.48
N GLY A 124 -8.36 -41.25 8.26
CA GLY A 124 -8.18 -40.68 9.59
C GLY A 124 -8.25 -39.15 9.64
N ASP A 125 -8.37 -38.48 8.49
CA ASP A 125 -8.57 -37.03 8.48
C ASP A 125 -9.99 -36.64 8.91
N ILE A 126 -10.09 -35.63 9.77
CA ILE A 126 -11.37 -35.12 10.28
C ILE A 126 -11.82 -33.97 9.37
N VAL A 127 -12.87 -34.20 8.63
CA VAL A 127 -13.54 -33.17 7.83
C VAL A 127 -14.65 -32.51 8.65
N PRO A 128 -14.71 -31.18 8.72
CA PRO A 128 -15.82 -30.49 9.39
C PRO A 128 -17.16 -30.87 8.73
N SER A 129 -18.07 -31.41 9.51
CA SER A 129 -19.43 -31.68 9.05
C SER A 129 -20.24 -30.39 8.96
N SER A 130 -21.21 -30.33 8.04
CA SER A 130 -22.20 -29.24 8.05
C SER A 130 -23.10 -29.39 9.28
N LEU A 131 -23.65 -28.29 9.81
CA LEU A 131 -24.48 -28.28 11.01
C LEU A 131 -25.77 -29.10 10.84
N ASP A 132 -26.20 -29.33 9.63
CA ASP A 132 -27.42 -30.08 9.23
C ASP A 132 -27.10 -31.48 8.70
N ASP A 133 -25.87 -31.98 8.90
CA ASP A 133 -25.52 -33.35 8.53
C ASP A 133 -26.39 -34.35 9.31
N ALA A 134 -27.12 -35.19 8.60
CA ALA A 134 -28.05 -36.17 9.19
C ALA A 134 -27.37 -37.18 10.11
N ARG A 135 -26.05 -37.26 10.08
CA ARG A 135 -25.24 -38.10 10.98
C ARG A 135 -24.92 -37.44 12.33
N LEU A 136 -25.15 -36.11 12.44
CA LEU A 136 -25.02 -35.39 13.69
C LEU A 136 -26.24 -35.72 14.57
N VAL A 137 -26.10 -36.66 15.48
CA VAL A 137 -27.13 -36.99 16.49
C VAL A 137 -27.00 -36.01 17.65
N PRO A 138 -28.07 -35.28 18.06
CA PRO A 138 -28.04 -34.51 19.30
C PRO A 138 -27.66 -35.41 20.44
N GLY A 139 -26.68 -35.00 21.23
CA GLY A 139 -26.26 -35.79 22.41
C GLY A 139 -27.44 -36.01 23.36
N GLN A 140 -27.65 -37.23 23.75
CA GLN A 140 -28.60 -37.61 24.81
C GLN A 140 -28.02 -37.31 26.19
#